data_eb44bb2efb6b0c9db429f07b3a755a14
#
_entry.id   eb44bb2efb6b0c9db429f07b3a755a14
#
_cell.length_a   1.000
_cell.length_b   1.000
_cell.length_c   1.000
_cell.angle_alpha   90.00
_cell.angle_beta   90.00
_cell.angle_gamma   90.00
#
_symmetry.space_group_name_H-M   'P 1'
#
loop_
_entity.id
_entity.type
_entity.pdbx_description
1 polymer ?
#
loop_
_entity_poly.entity_id
_entity_poly.type
_entity_poly.pdbx_seq_one_letter_code
_entity_poly.pdbx_strand_id
1 'polypeptide(L)'
;MSKKRLLFIEDLYDFYSNKYKRSTKFSAEKTGEPLVVQVHGRVNFDESDKNKDGLLPVHLQSCHTDLNVNGSNIESSVMEAALPSFSNRPILGYIHKVTTDENPEGQWEFYSHNMHEDENGDVVYDEYPIGIIPESCNAQLVYDEEKKKTYCEVDGYIFEEYSKAAEILQREEECSVSVELSIRELSY
;
A
#
# COMPACT_ATOMS: atom_id res chain seq x y z
N MET A 1 23.24 -1.51 7.99
CA MET A 1 21.96 -1.11 7.38
C MET A 1 20.91 -1.19 8.47
N SER A 2 20.18 -0.12 8.74
CA SER A 2 19.12 -0.11 9.74
C SER A 2 17.97 -0.99 9.26
N LYS A 3 17.50 -1.92 10.12
CA LYS A 3 16.38 -2.80 9.81
C LYS A 3 15.10 -1.97 9.83
N LYS A 4 14.39 -1.87 8.70
CA LYS A 4 13.05 -1.30 8.67
C LYS A 4 12.10 -2.29 9.32
N ARG A 5 11.45 -1.89 10.40
CA ARG A 5 10.40 -2.70 11.02
C ARG A 5 9.04 -2.24 10.47
N LEU A 6 8.34 -3.15 9.83
CA LEU A 6 6.96 -2.95 9.45
C LEU A 6 6.07 -3.06 10.71
N LEU A 7 5.19 -2.08 10.92
CA LEU A 7 4.24 -2.11 12.01
C LEU A 7 2.86 -2.50 11.49
N PHE A 8 2.32 -3.57 12.04
CA PHE A 8 0.92 -3.96 11.86
C PHE A 8 0.01 -3.17 12.81
N ILE A 9 -1.31 -3.30 12.62
CA ILE A 9 -2.32 -2.64 13.46
C ILE A 9 -2.11 -3.00 14.95
N GLU A 10 -1.78 -4.25 15.24
CA GLU A 10 -1.51 -4.70 16.60
C GLU A 10 -0.27 -4.04 17.19
N ASP A 11 0.80 -3.91 16.41
CA ASP A 11 2.03 -3.22 16.83
C ASP A 11 1.77 -1.73 17.08
N LEU A 12 0.94 -1.09 16.25
CA LEU A 12 0.49 0.28 16.48
C LEU A 12 -0.35 0.37 17.76
N TYR A 13 -1.26 -0.56 17.97
CA TYR A 13 -2.09 -0.62 19.18
C TYR A 13 -1.24 -0.81 20.42
N ASP A 14 -0.28 -1.71 20.40
CA ASP A 14 0.67 -1.95 21.49
C ASP A 14 1.60 -0.75 21.70
N PHE A 15 2.08 -0.15 20.63
CA PHE A 15 2.87 1.08 20.68
C PHE A 15 2.06 2.20 21.32
N TYR A 16 0.80 2.35 20.95
CA TYR A 16 -0.09 3.34 21.50
C TYR A 16 -0.52 2.99 22.92
N SER A 17 -0.98 1.79 23.21
CA SER A 17 -1.46 1.39 24.54
C SER A 17 -0.36 1.41 25.61
N ASN A 18 0.86 1.07 25.28
CA ASN A 18 2.00 1.10 26.20
C ASN A 18 2.60 2.49 26.42
N LYS A 19 2.43 3.41 25.47
CA LYS A 19 2.99 4.78 25.50
C LYS A 19 2.06 5.86 26.03
N TYR A 20 0.77 5.61 26.12
CA TYR A 20 -0.26 6.62 26.42
C TYR A 20 -0.29 7.16 27.85
N LYS A 21 0.59 6.71 28.67
CA LYS A 21 0.68 7.36 30.00
C LYS A 21 1.43 8.68 29.99
N ARG A 22 2.06 9.08 28.88
CA ARG A 22 2.78 10.39 28.77
C ARG A 22 3.00 10.81 27.32
N SER A 23 2.59 12.02 26.99
CA SER A 23 2.94 12.91 25.85
C SER A 23 3.66 12.28 24.66
N THR A 24 3.03 12.25 23.56
CA THR A 24 3.21 11.34 22.46
C THR A 24 3.56 12.11 21.20
N LYS A 25 4.83 12.43 21.05
CA LYS A 25 5.44 12.76 19.78
C LYS A 25 6.47 11.69 19.47
N PHE A 26 6.24 10.94 18.37
CA PHE A 26 7.29 10.17 17.72
C PHE A 26 8.08 11.13 16.82
N SER A 27 9.40 11.05 16.85
CA SER A 27 10.27 11.77 15.93
C SER A 27 11.43 10.87 15.54
N ALA A 28 11.63 10.66 14.25
CA ALA A 28 12.75 9.89 13.71
C ALA A 28 14.11 10.52 14.05
N GLU A 29 14.15 11.83 14.27
CA GLU A 29 15.37 12.52 14.74
C GLU A 29 15.81 12.06 16.13
N LYS A 30 14.86 11.64 16.97
CA LYS A 30 15.13 11.16 18.34
C LYS A 30 15.40 9.65 18.40
N THR A 31 14.80 8.87 17.49
CA THR A 31 14.93 7.42 17.47
C THR A 31 15.99 6.92 16.50
N GLY A 32 16.41 7.77 15.54
CA GLY A 32 17.33 7.42 14.48
C GLY A 32 16.70 6.62 13.32
N GLU A 33 15.44 6.17 13.47
CA GLU A 33 14.77 5.32 12.49
C GLU A 33 13.34 5.79 12.22
N PRO A 34 12.90 5.84 10.95
CA PRO A 34 11.52 6.14 10.62
C PRO A 34 10.58 4.98 11.00
N LEU A 35 9.37 5.33 11.38
CA LEU A 35 8.28 4.39 11.55
C LEU A 35 7.71 4.03 10.18
N VAL A 36 7.53 2.75 9.89
CA VAL A 36 6.87 2.29 8.65
C VAL A 36 5.47 1.80 8.97
N VAL A 37 4.48 2.37 8.31
CA VAL A 37 3.05 2.08 8.52
C VAL A 37 2.41 1.73 7.19
N GLN A 38 1.53 0.74 7.19
CA GLN A 38 0.69 0.38 6.04
C GLN A 38 -0.66 1.06 6.12
N VAL A 39 -1.11 1.62 5.01
CA VAL A 39 -2.43 2.27 4.88
C VAL A 39 -3.16 1.65 3.70
N HIS A 40 -4.42 1.30 3.89
CA HIS A 40 -5.24 0.68 2.85
C HIS A 40 -5.79 1.70 1.86
N GLY A 41 -5.79 1.31 0.59
CA GLY A 41 -6.33 2.05 -0.55
C GLY A 41 -7.11 1.15 -1.50
N ARG A 42 -7.37 1.63 -2.72
CA ARG A 42 -8.10 0.90 -3.78
C ARG A 42 -7.38 1.01 -5.12
N VAL A 43 -7.58 0.01 -5.97
CA VAL A 43 -7.15 0.00 -7.37
C VAL A 43 -8.40 0.03 -8.26
N ASN A 44 -8.41 0.94 -9.20
CA ASN A 44 -9.38 0.96 -10.30
C ASN A 44 -8.62 0.85 -11.62
N PHE A 45 -9.24 0.22 -12.61
CA PHE A 45 -8.72 0.19 -13.98
C PHE A 45 -9.88 0.36 -14.96
N ASP A 46 -9.58 0.89 -16.14
CA ASP A 46 -10.53 0.99 -17.24
C ASP A 46 -10.10 0.03 -18.36
N GLU A 47 -10.98 -0.90 -18.72
CA GLU A 47 -10.71 -1.86 -19.81
C GLU A 47 -10.45 -1.19 -21.17
N SER A 48 -10.95 0.04 -21.37
CA SER A 48 -10.72 0.81 -22.59
C SER A 48 -9.26 1.26 -22.74
N ASP A 49 -8.52 1.33 -21.65
CA ASP A 49 -7.15 1.84 -21.58
C ASP A 49 -6.08 0.75 -21.71
N LYS A 50 -6.46 -0.46 -22.15
CA LYS A 50 -5.49 -1.54 -22.40
C LYS A 50 -4.37 -1.05 -23.30
N ASN A 51 -3.19 -0.92 -22.72
CA ASN A 51 -2.00 -0.57 -23.47
C ASN A 51 -1.56 -1.76 -24.33
N LYS A 52 -1.19 -1.48 -25.60
CA LYS A 52 -0.74 -2.53 -26.52
C LYS A 52 0.66 -3.09 -26.18
N ASP A 53 1.30 -2.56 -25.16
CA ASP A 53 2.69 -2.81 -24.83
C ASP A 53 2.86 -3.75 -23.59
N GLY A 54 1.84 -4.55 -23.23
CA GLY A 54 1.93 -5.49 -22.10
C GLY A 54 1.82 -4.83 -20.72
N LEU A 55 1.27 -3.62 -20.67
CA LEU A 55 1.03 -2.85 -19.46
C LEU A 55 -0.47 -2.58 -19.30
N LEU A 56 -1.04 -2.96 -18.17
CA LEU A 56 -2.40 -2.60 -17.79
C LEU A 56 -2.37 -1.29 -16.99
N PRO A 57 -2.92 -0.17 -17.50
CA PRO A 57 -3.03 1.06 -16.74
C PRO A 57 -3.95 0.85 -15.53
N VAL A 58 -3.56 1.40 -14.39
CA VAL A 58 -4.34 1.35 -13.16
C VAL A 58 -4.35 2.71 -12.49
N HIS A 59 -5.46 3.02 -11.85
CA HIS A 59 -5.62 4.21 -11.02
C HIS A 59 -5.71 3.80 -9.55
N LEU A 60 -4.77 4.27 -8.74
CA LEU A 60 -4.62 3.87 -7.35
C LEU A 60 -5.13 4.97 -6.43
N GLN A 61 -6.15 4.69 -5.64
CA GLN A 61 -6.49 5.49 -4.45
C GLN A 61 -5.68 4.94 -3.27
N SER A 62 -4.51 5.52 -3.01
CA SER A 62 -3.51 4.93 -2.12
C SER A 62 -3.84 5.11 -0.64
N CYS A 63 -4.29 6.30 -0.25
CA CYS A 63 -4.67 6.64 1.12
C CYS A 63 -5.58 7.88 1.12
N HIS A 64 -6.11 8.25 2.26
CA HIS A 64 -6.98 9.43 2.39
C HIS A 64 -6.68 10.23 3.66
N THR A 65 -7.07 11.49 3.68
CA THR A 65 -7.17 12.31 4.89
C THR A 65 -8.26 11.74 5.81
N ASP A 66 -8.34 12.24 7.01
CA ASP A 66 -9.24 11.76 8.05
C ASP A 66 -8.87 10.38 8.61
N LEU A 67 -9.64 9.97 9.60
CA LEU A 67 -9.37 8.74 10.33
C LEU A 67 -9.49 7.54 9.39
N ASN A 68 -8.40 6.82 9.22
CA ASN A 68 -8.37 5.57 8.46
C ASN A 68 -8.68 4.36 9.34
N VAL A 69 -8.74 3.16 8.75
CA VAL A 69 -9.04 1.91 9.46
C VAL A 69 -8.03 1.56 10.56
N ASN A 70 -6.83 2.14 10.49
CA ASN A 70 -5.77 1.96 11.49
C ASN A 70 -5.91 2.95 12.67
N GLY A 71 -6.95 3.79 12.68
CA GLY A 71 -7.14 4.80 13.71
C GLY A 71 -6.15 5.98 13.62
N SER A 72 -5.47 6.14 12.49
CA SER A 72 -4.54 7.25 12.24
C SER A 72 -5.11 8.25 11.23
N ASN A 73 -4.68 9.49 11.33
CA ASN A 73 -5.02 10.57 10.44
C ASN A 73 -3.75 11.14 9.81
N ILE A 74 -3.77 11.35 8.50
CA ILE A 74 -2.70 12.02 7.77
C ILE A 74 -3.22 13.39 7.35
N GLU A 75 -2.57 14.45 7.84
CA GLU A 75 -2.96 15.81 7.46
C GLU A 75 -2.73 16.06 5.97
N SER A 76 -3.63 16.82 5.34
CA SER A 76 -3.55 17.13 3.90
C SER A 76 -2.22 17.75 3.49
N SER A 77 -1.66 18.64 4.30
CA SER A 77 -0.37 19.28 4.04
C SER A 77 0.80 18.29 4.03
N VAL A 78 0.74 17.26 4.90
CA VAL A 78 1.74 16.19 4.96
C VAL A 78 1.60 15.29 3.74
N MET A 79 0.36 14.97 3.37
CA MET A 79 0.05 14.14 2.21
C MET A 79 0.49 14.84 0.91
N GLU A 80 0.18 16.14 0.76
CA GLU A 80 0.62 16.95 -0.38
C GLU A 80 2.15 16.98 -0.52
N ALA A 81 2.86 17.17 0.59
CA ALA A 81 4.32 17.14 0.59
C ALA A 81 4.91 15.76 0.24
N ALA A 82 4.15 14.68 0.46
CA ALA A 82 4.57 13.32 0.16
C ALA A 82 4.29 12.88 -1.30
N LEU A 83 3.43 13.58 -2.06
CA LEU A 83 3.08 13.21 -3.44
C LEU A 83 4.28 12.88 -4.34
N PRO A 84 5.38 13.66 -4.35
CA PRO A 84 6.53 13.33 -5.20
C PRO A 84 7.19 12.00 -4.85
N SER A 85 6.95 11.46 -3.66
CA SER A 85 7.54 10.17 -3.24
C SER A 85 6.93 8.95 -3.91
N PHE A 86 5.79 9.09 -4.59
CA PHE A 86 5.18 8.00 -5.36
C PHE A 86 5.94 7.69 -6.65
N SER A 87 6.64 8.67 -7.22
CA SER A 87 7.36 8.48 -8.50
C SER A 87 8.38 7.35 -8.43
N ASN A 88 8.40 6.53 -9.49
CA ASN A 88 9.33 5.42 -9.66
C ASN A 88 9.28 4.37 -8.54
N ARG A 89 8.07 4.07 -8.04
CA ARG A 89 7.87 3.04 -7.02
C ARG A 89 7.33 1.75 -7.63
N PRO A 90 7.81 0.59 -7.18
CA PRO A 90 7.19 -0.67 -7.56
C PRO A 90 5.81 -0.79 -6.93
N ILE A 91 4.89 -1.40 -7.67
CA ILE A 91 3.67 -1.96 -7.13
C ILE A 91 4.00 -3.41 -6.80
N LEU A 92 3.84 -3.78 -5.53
CA LEU A 92 4.13 -5.11 -5.04
C LEU A 92 2.84 -5.91 -4.89
N GLY A 93 2.92 -7.22 -5.06
CA GLY A 93 1.82 -8.13 -4.82
C GLY A 93 2.30 -9.51 -4.42
N TYR A 94 1.53 -10.17 -3.57
CA TYR A 94 1.67 -11.59 -3.29
C TYR A 94 0.49 -12.34 -3.89
N ILE A 95 0.78 -13.17 -4.86
CA ILE A 95 -0.22 -13.91 -5.66
C ILE A 95 0.02 -15.39 -5.47
N HIS A 96 -1.03 -16.11 -5.15
CA HIS A 96 -0.98 -17.55 -5.01
C HIS A 96 -2.21 -18.21 -5.63
N LYS A 97 -2.13 -19.53 -5.83
CA LYS A 97 -3.20 -20.31 -6.40
C LYS A 97 -4.03 -20.94 -5.28
N VAL A 98 -5.30 -20.56 -5.21
CA VAL A 98 -6.27 -21.11 -4.24
C VAL A 98 -7.06 -22.21 -4.91
N THR A 99 -7.09 -23.37 -4.29
CA THR A 99 -7.91 -24.52 -4.69
C THR A 99 -9.05 -24.75 -3.71
N THR A 100 -10.22 -25.07 -4.20
CA THR A 100 -11.38 -25.46 -3.39
C THR A 100 -11.95 -26.78 -3.91
N ASP A 101 -12.82 -27.42 -3.13
CA ASP A 101 -13.50 -28.65 -3.58
C ASP A 101 -14.35 -28.41 -4.84
N GLU A 102 -14.87 -27.19 -5.02
CA GLU A 102 -15.65 -26.77 -6.17
C GLU A 102 -14.78 -26.40 -7.38
N ASN A 103 -13.55 -25.95 -7.12
CA ASN A 103 -12.56 -25.59 -8.14
C ASN A 103 -11.20 -26.24 -7.83
N PRO A 104 -11.03 -27.54 -8.15
CA PRO A 104 -9.78 -28.27 -7.91
C PRO A 104 -8.63 -27.80 -8.81
N GLU A 105 -8.93 -27.20 -9.97
CA GLU A 105 -7.92 -26.57 -10.84
C GLU A 105 -7.31 -25.32 -10.20
N GLY A 106 -8.04 -24.73 -9.26
CA GLY A 106 -7.62 -23.54 -8.51
C GLY A 106 -7.68 -22.26 -9.33
N GLN A 107 -7.73 -21.17 -8.60
CA GLN A 107 -7.78 -19.82 -9.13
C GLN A 107 -6.66 -18.97 -8.54
N TRP A 108 -6.07 -18.09 -9.35
CA TRP A 108 -5.09 -17.14 -8.86
C TRP A 108 -5.77 -15.98 -8.15
N GLU A 109 -5.27 -15.64 -6.96
CA GLU A 109 -5.81 -14.59 -6.11
C GLU A 109 -4.70 -13.77 -5.47
N PHE A 110 -4.98 -12.49 -5.20
CA PHE A 110 -4.15 -11.71 -4.32
C PHE A 110 -4.32 -12.21 -2.89
N TYR A 111 -3.21 -12.31 -2.20
CA TYR A 111 -3.19 -12.54 -0.77
C TYR A 111 -2.73 -11.28 -0.05
N SER A 112 -3.06 -11.15 1.23
CA SER A 112 -2.54 -10.03 2.02
C SER A 112 -1.02 -10.14 2.15
N HIS A 113 -0.40 -9.10 2.69
CA HIS A 113 1.04 -9.09 2.93
C HIS A 113 1.51 -10.38 3.58
N ASN A 114 2.54 -10.97 3.00
CA ASN A 114 3.17 -12.15 3.56
C ASN A 114 4.65 -11.88 3.83
N MET A 115 5.10 -12.35 4.98
CA MET A 115 6.50 -12.28 5.36
C MET A 115 6.85 -13.48 6.22
N HIS A 116 8.10 -13.85 6.18
CA HIS A 116 8.67 -14.87 7.05
C HIS A 116 10.03 -14.42 7.58
N GLU A 117 10.49 -15.06 8.65
CA GLU A 117 11.85 -14.87 9.13
C GLU A 117 12.77 -15.90 8.42
N ASP A 118 13.89 -15.43 7.90
CA ASP A 118 14.93 -16.30 7.36
C ASP A 118 15.73 -17.00 8.47
N GLU A 119 16.69 -17.83 8.06
CA GLU A 119 17.56 -18.58 8.99
C GLU A 119 18.39 -17.68 9.92
N ASN A 120 18.54 -16.40 9.60
CA ASN A 120 19.28 -15.41 10.38
C ASN A 120 18.36 -14.57 11.28
N GLY A 121 17.03 -14.78 11.21
CA GLY A 121 16.03 -13.99 11.89
C GLY A 121 15.76 -12.63 11.22
N ASP A 122 16.09 -12.49 9.94
CA ASP A 122 15.76 -11.31 9.15
C ASP A 122 14.39 -11.50 8.50
N VAL A 123 13.58 -10.42 8.51
CA VAL A 123 12.27 -10.42 7.88
C VAL A 123 12.44 -10.36 6.36
N VAL A 124 11.89 -11.35 5.69
CA VAL A 124 11.81 -11.46 4.22
C VAL A 124 10.37 -11.29 3.80
N TYR A 125 10.13 -10.40 2.85
CA TYR A 125 8.82 -10.18 2.26
C TYR A 125 8.65 -11.09 1.04
N ASP A 126 7.50 -11.74 0.95
CA ASP A 126 7.16 -12.64 -0.15
C ASP A 126 6.51 -11.91 -1.34
N GLU A 127 6.20 -10.62 -1.18
CA GLU A 127 5.71 -9.80 -2.28
C GLU A 127 6.79 -9.57 -3.33
N TYR A 128 6.39 -9.57 -4.57
CA TYR A 128 7.24 -9.29 -5.71
C TYR A 128 6.66 -8.16 -6.58
N PRO A 129 7.49 -7.48 -7.38
CA PRO A 129 7.00 -6.43 -8.27
C PRO A 129 6.02 -6.98 -9.30
N ILE A 130 4.78 -6.49 -9.26
CA ILE A 130 3.72 -6.80 -10.23
C ILE A 130 3.43 -5.63 -11.16
N GLY A 131 3.98 -4.45 -10.86
CA GLY A 131 3.76 -3.24 -11.61
C GLY A 131 4.68 -2.12 -11.15
N ILE A 132 4.43 -0.94 -11.70
CA ILE A 132 5.24 0.26 -11.43
C ILE A 132 4.35 1.51 -11.39
N ILE A 133 4.67 2.42 -10.48
CA ILE A 133 4.22 3.81 -10.50
C ILE A 133 5.32 4.61 -11.22
N PRO A 134 5.08 5.11 -12.44
CA PRO A 134 6.10 5.80 -13.21
C PRO A 134 6.39 7.20 -12.65
N GLU A 135 7.39 7.87 -13.20
CA GLU A 135 7.69 9.28 -12.87
C GLU A 135 6.51 10.20 -13.19
N SER A 136 5.79 9.92 -14.29
CA SER A 136 4.60 10.64 -14.74
C SER A 136 3.29 10.15 -14.10
N CYS A 137 3.31 9.80 -12.84
CA CYS A 137 2.20 9.13 -12.16
C CYS A 137 1.01 10.02 -11.81
N ASN A 138 1.01 11.30 -12.19
CA ASN A 138 -0.06 12.26 -11.90
C ASN A 138 -0.51 12.27 -10.44
N ALA A 139 0.43 12.10 -9.51
CA ALA A 139 0.12 12.05 -8.08
C ALA A 139 -0.57 13.35 -7.64
N GLN A 140 -1.77 13.24 -7.06
CA GLN A 140 -2.59 14.39 -6.69
C GLN A 140 -3.50 14.08 -5.51
N LEU A 141 -4.01 15.14 -4.87
CA LEU A 141 -5.07 15.03 -3.88
C LEU A 141 -6.42 15.31 -4.55
N VAL A 142 -7.36 14.39 -4.42
CA VAL A 142 -8.69 14.47 -5.00
C VAL A 142 -9.74 14.39 -3.90
N TYR A 143 -10.62 15.39 -3.84
CA TYR A 143 -11.73 15.38 -2.89
C TYR A 143 -12.90 14.60 -3.45
N ASP A 144 -13.34 13.59 -2.72
CA ASP A 144 -14.52 12.79 -3.00
C ASP A 144 -15.73 13.40 -2.25
N GLU A 145 -16.65 14.01 -3.00
CA GLU A 145 -17.85 14.67 -2.46
C GLU A 145 -18.82 13.70 -1.78
N GLU A 146 -18.87 12.47 -2.22
CA GLU A 146 -19.78 11.45 -1.71
C GLU A 146 -19.29 10.90 -0.37
N LYS A 147 -18.01 10.57 -0.31
CA LYS A 147 -17.34 10.04 0.89
C LYS A 147 -16.86 11.14 1.83
N LYS A 148 -16.84 12.40 1.37
CA LYS A 148 -16.34 13.58 2.09
C LYS A 148 -14.91 13.42 2.60
N LYS A 149 -14.05 12.83 1.77
CA LYS A 149 -12.64 12.56 2.07
C LYS A 149 -11.77 13.03 0.93
N THR A 150 -10.56 13.44 1.24
CA THR A 150 -9.54 13.72 0.23
C THR A 150 -8.65 12.50 0.08
N TYR A 151 -8.61 11.93 -1.11
CA TYR A 151 -7.77 10.78 -1.46
C TYR A 151 -6.47 11.23 -2.11
N CYS A 152 -5.42 10.50 -1.85
CA CYS A 152 -4.20 10.56 -2.63
C CYS A 152 -4.31 9.56 -3.78
N GLU A 153 -4.31 10.07 -5.00
CA GLU A 153 -4.51 9.30 -6.21
C GLU A 153 -3.26 9.36 -7.07
N VAL A 154 -2.90 8.22 -7.69
CA VAL A 154 -1.76 8.09 -8.57
C VAL A 154 -2.06 7.12 -9.70
N ASP A 155 -1.47 7.38 -10.87
CA ASP A 155 -1.51 6.47 -12.00
C ASP A 155 -0.34 5.48 -11.94
N GLY A 156 -0.61 4.25 -12.31
CA GLY A 156 0.38 3.18 -12.37
C GLY A 156 0.13 2.21 -13.51
N TYR A 157 1.01 1.23 -13.62
CA TYR A 157 0.89 0.15 -14.59
C TYR A 157 1.13 -1.19 -13.91
N ILE A 158 0.31 -2.19 -14.25
CA ILE A 158 0.51 -3.60 -13.90
C ILE A 158 1.12 -4.31 -15.10
N PHE A 159 2.12 -5.14 -14.86
CA PHE A 159 2.75 -5.96 -15.89
C PHE A 159 1.84 -7.14 -16.27
N GLU A 160 1.39 -7.19 -17.53
CA GLU A 160 0.49 -8.26 -17.98
C GLU A 160 1.22 -9.61 -18.17
N GLU A 161 2.50 -9.57 -18.54
CA GLU A 161 3.24 -10.78 -18.93
C GLU A 161 3.94 -11.48 -17.76
N TYR A 162 4.27 -10.76 -16.69
CA TYR A 162 5.18 -11.26 -15.64
C TYR A 162 4.47 -11.79 -14.39
N SER A 163 3.16 -11.60 -14.31
CA SER A 163 2.38 -12.09 -13.17
C SER A 163 0.93 -12.33 -13.56
N LYS A 164 0.16 -12.94 -12.66
CA LYS A 164 -1.29 -13.09 -12.80
C LYS A 164 -2.08 -11.89 -12.30
N ALA A 165 -1.39 -10.80 -11.94
CA ALA A 165 -2.01 -9.63 -11.34
C ALA A 165 -3.05 -8.97 -12.26
N ALA A 166 -2.71 -8.78 -13.53
CA ALA A 166 -3.63 -8.20 -14.51
C ALA A 166 -4.89 -9.05 -14.71
N GLU A 167 -4.73 -10.39 -14.77
CA GLU A 167 -5.84 -11.34 -14.90
C GLU A 167 -6.78 -11.28 -13.67
N ILE A 168 -6.20 -11.17 -12.47
CA ILE A 168 -6.99 -11.05 -11.24
C ILE A 168 -7.73 -9.71 -11.22
N LEU A 169 -7.05 -8.60 -11.49
CA LEU A 169 -7.65 -7.27 -11.50
C LEU A 169 -8.79 -7.14 -12.51
N GLN A 170 -8.64 -7.75 -13.71
CA GLN A 170 -9.68 -7.75 -14.73
C GLN A 170 -10.92 -8.59 -14.35
N ARG A 171 -10.78 -9.51 -13.42
CA ARG A 171 -11.88 -10.34 -12.90
C ARG A 171 -12.60 -9.70 -11.73
N GLU A 172 -11.84 -9.04 -10.86
CA GLU A 172 -12.37 -8.39 -9.65
C GLU A 172 -12.87 -6.98 -9.99
N GLU A 173 -14.05 -6.61 -9.49
CA GLU A 173 -14.59 -5.26 -9.67
C GLU A 173 -13.83 -4.22 -8.83
N GLU A 174 -13.34 -4.62 -7.67
CA GLU A 174 -12.55 -3.79 -6.76
C GLU A 174 -11.42 -4.60 -6.12
N CYS A 175 -10.21 -4.05 -6.13
CA CYS A 175 -9.08 -4.58 -5.38
C CYS A 175 -8.63 -3.60 -4.32
N SER A 176 -8.32 -4.11 -3.14
CA SER A 176 -7.69 -3.33 -2.08
C SER A 176 -6.18 -3.25 -2.31
N VAL A 177 -5.63 -2.08 -2.05
CA VAL A 177 -4.19 -1.87 -2.00
C VAL A 177 -3.79 -1.35 -0.64
N SER A 178 -2.50 -1.43 -0.34
CA SER A 178 -1.94 -0.88 0.88
C SER A 178 -0.67 -0.12 0.53
N VAL A 179 -0.47 1.00 1.20
CA VAL A 179 0.69 1.87 1.02
C VAL A 179 1.57 1.78 2.24
N GLU A 180 2.85 1.55 2.03
CA GLU A 180 3.85 1.67 3.09
C GLU A 180 4.30 3.12 3.21
N LEU A 181 4.08 3.71 4.37
CA LEU A 181 4.48 5.06 4.70
C LEU A 181 5.65 5.07 5.66
N SER A 182 6.70 5.82 5.31
CA SER A 182 7.83 6.09 6.19
C SER A 182 7.57 7.36 6.98
N ILE A 183 7.20 7.22 8.25
CA ILE A 183 6.78 8.33 9.11
C ILE A 183 7.98 8.84 9.90
N ARG A 184 8.25 10.14 9.81
CA ARG A 184 9.31 10.82 10.56
C ARG A 184 8.84 11.45 11.86
N GLU A 185 7.61 11.94 11.86
CA GLU A 185 6.97 12.52 13.04
C GLU A 185 5.54 12.01 13.19
N LEU A 186 5.16 11.68 14.40
CA LEU A 186 3.81 11.32 14.78
C LEU A 186 3.42 12.09 16.03
N SER A 187 2.31 12.78 15.99
CA SER A 187 1.71 13.45 17.15
C SER A 187 0.35 12.84 17.46
N TYR A 188 0.03 12.81 18.74
CA TYR A 188 -1.24 12.33 19.24
C TYR A 188 -2.03 13.45 19.90
#